data_4d7079a360a809551fc1d882d553653a
#
_entry.id   4d7079a360a809551fc1d882d553653a
#
_cell.length_a   1.000
_cell.length_b   1.000
_cell.length_c   1.000
_cell.angle_alpha   90.00
_cell.angle_beta   90.00
_cell.angle_gamma   90.00
#
_symmetry.space_group_name_H-M   'P 1'
#
loop_
_entity.id
_entity.type
_entity.pdbx_description
1 polymer ?
#
loop_
_entity_poly.entity_id
_entity_poly.type
_entity_poly.pdbx_seq_one_letter_code
_entity_poly.pdbx_strand_id
1 'polypeptide(L)'
;MKTYKTLKTLLSILTFVLLSNVIAAQTNPDSLTTKLQQAFTTESLPGMYVIMTDGGKITYSHGFGYADVANQVPYSASTIQNIGSVSKTVIAVALMKAIELRYFTLETDINDVLPFKVTNPNDPNGKITIRELTNHTSGIVDNPEIYHYSYHFYPKLRAYDSVSINTLNQMGFGDKLRDTTLAQFFFNYLSPQGQYYSKANFGEGPAGSTSSYCNIGSALVAYLIEIKSGFTYADFTRKYILKPLKMDHSDWHIPDMDLKNHAYLYLDLKNRFPLYDLVTYPDGGLKTSPEDLSKYLMAIARHDKRLLTEASYQAMFTAQFSKEHPPKNINLTYRNKGIFWNLYTNGTIGHDGDDPGIGTFLFFNTTTGKGGLFLTNKYLPNKQAIVDVLVKEAAKK
;
A
#
# COMPACT_ATOMS: atom_id res chain seq x y z
N MET A 1 29.20 28.95 -72.06
CA MET A 1 27.91 28.84 -71.43
C MET A 1 27.36 27.41 -71.49
N LYS A 2 28.10 26.37 -71.02
CA LYS A 2 27.67 24.96 -71.09
C LYS A 2 28.23 24.08 -69.96
N THR A 3 28.45 24.62 -68.72
CA THR A 3 29.04 23.85 -67.64
C THR A 3 28.32 24.04 -66.31
N TYR A 4 27.08 24.59 -66.24
CA TYR A 4 26.35 24.83 -64.97
C TYR A 4 25.06 24.01 -64.79
N LYS A 5 24.72 23.09 -65.76
CA LYS A 5 23.50 22.28 -65.64
C LYS A 5 23.67 20.88 -65.05
N THR A 6 24.88 20.38 -64.93
CA THR A 6 25.12 18.98 -64.47
C THR A 6 25.36 18.82 -63.03
N LEU A 7 25.53 19.93 -62.25
CA LEU A 7 25.81 19.87 -60.82
C LEU A 7 24.56 19.93 -59.92
N LYS A 8 23.41 20.33 -60.47
CA LYS A 8 22.15 20.38 -59.68
C LYS A 8 21.39 19.06 -59.65
N THR A 9 21.64 18.13 -60.53
CA THR A 9 20.93 16.85 -60.63
C THR A 9 21.60 15.76 -59.75
N LEU A 10 22.85 15.90 -59.38
CA LEU A 10 23.54 14.96 -58.48
C LEU A 10 23.31 15.25 -56.99
N LEU A 11 22.93 16.48 -56.64
CA LEU A 11 22.66 16.84 -55.23
C LEU A 11 21.24 16.49 -54.77
N SER A 12 20.31 16.25 -55.71
CA SER A 12 18.91 15.89 -55.38
C SER A 12 18.70 14.37 -55.22
N ILE A 13 19.67 13.53 -55.59
CA ILE A 13 19.60 12.06 -55.47
C ILE A 13 20.25 11.59 -54.15
N LEU A 14 21.16 12.39 -53.58
CA LEU A 14 21.81 12.03 -52.31
C LEU A 14 21.00 12.37 -51.05
N THR A 15 19.95 13.20 -51.21
CA THR A 15 19.06 13.60 -50.06
C THR A 15 17.86 12.67 -49.94
N PHE A 16 17.62 11.76 -50.84
CA PHE A 16 16.46 10.85 -50.81
C PHE A 16 16.78 9.42 -50.32
N VAL A 17 18.07 9.11 -50.10
CA VAL A 17 18.51 7.77 -49.64
C VAL A 17 18.78 7.73 -48.12
N LEU A 18 18.72 8.86 -47.43
CA LEU A 18 18.95 8.94 -45.95
C LEU A 18 17.65 9.02 -45.10
N LEU A 19 16.47 8.87 -45.71
CA LEU A 19 15.17 8.96 -45.05
C LEU A 19 14.37 7.64 -44.99
N SER A 20 15.01 6.52 -45.21
CA SER A 20 14.32 5.23 -45.19
C SER A 20 15.09 4.14 -44.45
N ASN A 21 15.45 4.37 -43.18
CA ASN A 21 15.81 3.30 -42.26
C ASN A 21 15.66 3.77 -40.80
N VAL A 22 14.58 4.47 -40.47
CA VAL A 22 14.00 4.33 -39.12
C VAL A 22 13.04 3.14 -39.19
N ILE A 23 13.59 1.97 -39.39
CA ILE A 23 12.96 0.76 -38.92
C ILE A 23 12.95 0.93 -37.39
N ALA A 24 11.77 1.31 -36.86
CA ALA A 24 11.49 1.09 -35.48
C ALA A 24 11.85 -0.37 -35.23
N ALA A 25 12.96 -0.61 -34.54
CA ALA A 25 13.25 -1.89 -33.97
C ALA A 25 12.01 -2.21 -33.13
N GLN A 26 11.12 -3.06 -33.60
CA GLN A 26 10.17 -3.78 -32.79
C GLN A 26 11.04 -4.60 -31.84
N THR A 27 11.39 -4.00 -30.70
CA THR A 27 11.91 -4.74 -29.58
C THR A 27 10.83 -5.75 -29.29
N ASN A 28 11.07 -7.03 -29.56
CA ASN A 28 10.22 -8.09 -29.03
C ASN A 28 10.02 -7.77 -27.56
N PRO A 29 8.76 -7.56 -27.09
CA PRO A 29 8.52 -7.28 -25.69
C PRO A 29 9.21 -8.39 -24.89
N ASP A 30 9.98 -8.03 -23.86
CA ASP A 30 10.65 -9.03 -23.08
C ASP A 30 9.60 -10.02 -22.52
N SER A 31 10.05 -11.21 -22.15
CA SER A 31 9.12 -12.26 -21.70
C SER A 31 8.34 -11.85 -20.44
N LEU A 32 8.83 -10.88 -19.67
CA LEU A 32 8.15 -10.34 -18.49
C LEU A 32 6.99 -9.44 -18.90
N THR A 33 7.23 -8.48 -19.81
CA THR A 33 6.19 -7.59 -20.35
C THR A 33 5.05 -8.39 -20.99
N THR A 34 5.38 -9.43 -21.78
CA THR A 34 4.37 -10.29 -22.41
C THR A 34 3.47 -10.99 -21.40
N LYS A 35 4.06 -11.56 -20.32
CA LYS A 35 3.28 -12.24 -19.26
C LYS A 35 2.41 -11.27 -18.48
N LEU A 36 2.94 -10.08 -18.17
CA LEU A 36 2.20 -9.04 -17.46
C LEU A 36 1.07 -8.48 -18.34
N GLN A 37 1.29 -8.31 -19.64
CA GLN A 37 0.24 -7.90 -20.60
C GLN A 37 -0.88 -8.95 -20.67
N GLN A 38 -0.56 -10.22 -20.66
CA GLN A 38 -1.56 -11.30 -20.63
C GLN A 38 -2.40 -11.23 -19.34
N ALA A 39 -1.76 -11.11 -18.17
CA ALA A 39 -2.46 -10.98 -16.89
C ALA A 39 -3.34 -9.71 -16.85
N PHE A 40 -2.81 -8.56 -17.30
CA PHE A 40 -3.52 -7.29 -17.41
C PHE A 40 -4.82 -7.43 -18.24
N THR A 41 -4.72 -8.09 -19.39
CA THR A 41 -5.87 -8.28 -20.30
C THR A 41 -6.88 -9.27 -19.70
N THR A 42 -6.41 -10.38 -19.12
CA THR A 42 -7.26 -11.41 -18.49
C THR A 42 -8.10 -10.83 -17.36
N GLU A 43 -7.51 -9.97 -16.51
CA GLU A 43 -8.17 -9.35 -15.36
C GLU A 43 -8.99 -8.10 -15.76
N SER A 44 -9.00 -7.72 -17.03
CA SER A 44 -9.73 -6.54 -17.54
C SER A 44 -9.44 -5.29 -16.73
N LEU A 45 -8.15 -4.95 -16.57
CA LEU A 45 -7.72 -3.81 -15.78
C LEU A 45 -7.81 -2.52 -16.59
N PRO A 46 -8.28 -1.39 -16.01
CA PRO A 46 -8.20 -0.07 -16.63
C PRO A 46 -6.76 0.41 -16.77
N GLY A 47 -5.98 0.26 -15.71
CA GLY A 47 -4.58 0.63 -15.63
C GLY A 47 -3.79 -0.18 -14.62
N MET A 48 -2.51 -0.36 -14.88
CA MET A 48 -1.56 -1.02 -13.99
C MET A 48 -0.17 -0.42 -14.19
N TYR A 49 0.60 -0.31 -13.14
CA TYR A 49 2.04 -0.02 -13.21
C TYR A 49 2.83 -1.06 -12.45
N VAL A 50 3.96 -1.48 -13.02
CA VAL A 50 4.84 -2.50 -12.44
C VAL A 50 6.26 -1.98 -12.36
N ILE A 51 6.92 -2.19 -11.23
CA ILE A 51 8.35 -1.95 -11.04
C ILE A 51 9.00 -3.22 -10.47
N MET A 52 10.18 -3.58 -11.01
CA MET A 52 11.09 -4.54 -10.39
C MET A 52 12.39 -3.84 -10.01
N THR A 53 13.00 -4.29 -8.92
CA THR A 53 14.24 -3.72 -8.38
C THR A 53 15.28 -4.81 -8.10
N ASP A 54 16.56 -4.45 -8.21
CA ASP A 54 17.70 -5.30 -7.85
C ASP A 54 18.82 -4.44 -7.28
N GLY A 55 19.34 -4.79 -6.11
CA GLY A 55 20.46 -4.09 -5.46
C GLY A 55 20.23 -2.58 -5.28
N GLY A 56 18.97 -2.15 -5.18
CA GLY A 56 18.61 -0.74 -5.05
C GLY A 56 18.56 0.04 -6.36
N LYS A 57 18.45 -0.65 -7.49
CA LYS A 57 18.21 -0.08 -8.82
C LYS A 57 16.88 -0.60 -9.37
N ILE A 58 16.19 0.22 -10.15
CA ILE A 58 15.05 -0.23 -10.93
C ILE A 58 15.60 -1.00 -12.14
N THR A 59 15.16 -2.25 -12.31
CA THR A 59 15.53 -3.13 -13.44
C THR A 59 14.41 -3.29 -14.45
N TYR A 60 13.17 -3.02 -14.03
CA TYR A 60 12.01 -3.00 -14.89
C TYR A 60 11.03 -1.94 -14.41
N SER A 61 10.42 -1.20 -15.33
CA SER A 61 9.43 -0.16 -15.03
C SER A 61 8.52 0.00 -16.24
N HIS A 62 7.23 -0.37 -16.09
CA HIS A 62 6.29 -0.36 -17.19
C HIS A 62 4.86 -0.10 -16.77
N GLY A 63 4.16 0.78 -17.52
CA GLY A 63 2.74 1.05 -17.36
C GLY A 63 1.90 0.34 -18.41
N PHE A 64 0.74 -0.16 -18.00
CA PHE A 64 -0.26 -0.80 -18.84
C PHE A 64 -1.58 -0.01 -18.72
N GLY A 65 -2.24 0.23 -19.85
CA GLY A 65 -3.52 0.93 -19.86
C GLY A 65 -3.47 2.37 -19.34
N TYR A 66 -4.49 2.80 -18.62
CA TYR A 66 -4.78 4.21 -18.38
C TYR A 66 -5.03 4.52 -16.90
N ALA A 67 -4.51 5.65 -16.45
CA ALA A 67 -4.89 6.29 -15.18
C ALA A 67 -6.28 6.95 -15.29
N ASP A 68 -6.64 7.39 -16.53
CA ASP A 68 -7.95 7.90 -16.90
C ASP A 68 -8.34 7.29 -18.26
N VAL A 69 -9.27 6.34 -18.25
CA VAL A 69 -9.73 5.63 -19.45
C VAL A 69 -10.44 6.57 -20.41
N ALA A 70 -11.29 7.46 -19.90
CA ALA A 70 -12.11 8.34 -20.72
C ALA A 70 -11.27 9.33 -21.53
N ASN A 71 -10.20 9.85 -20.94
CA ASN A 71 -9.28 10.80 -21.57
C ASN A 71 -8.01 10.13 -22.11
N GLN A 72 -7.92 8.80 -22.06
CA GLN A 72 -6.75 8.01 -22.50
C GLN A 72 -5.42 8.48 -21.89
N VAL A 73 -5.45 8.94 -20.62
CA VAL A 73 -4.24 9.32 -19.90
C VAL A 73 -3.50 8.06 -19.47
N PRO A 74 -2.27 7.79 -19.96
CA PRO A 74 -1.55 6.58 -19.65
C PRO A 74 -1.28 6.44 -18.14
N TYR A 75 -1.30 5.20 -17.63
CA TYR A 75 -0.81 4.95 -16.29
C TYR A 75 0.72 5.03 -16.29
N SER A 76 1.29 5.97 -15.52
CA SER A 76 2.72 6.31 -15.52
C SER A 76 3.38 6.08 -14.16
N ALA A 77 4.70 6.19 -14.11
CA ALA A 77 5.47 6.10 -12.88
C ALA A 77 5.10 7.19 -11.85
N SER A 78 4.58 8.34 -12.31
CA SER A 78 4.15 9.45 -11.47
C SER A 78 2.65 9.45 -11.17
N THR A 79 1.89 8.47 -11.66
CA THR A 79 0.46 8.35 -11.37
C THR A 79 0.24 8.04 -9.90
N ILE A 80 -0.55 8.86 -9.21
CA ILE A 80 -0.81 8.73 -7.78
C ILE A 80 -2.12 7.98 -7.55
N GLN A 81 -2.15 7.08 -6.57
CA GLN A 81 -3.36 6.45 -6.06
C GLN A 81 -3.17 5.96 -4.62
N ASN A 82 -4.28 5.57 -3.98
CA ASN A 82 -4.24 4.83 -2.71
C ASN A 82 -3.52 3.49 -2.91
N ILE A 83 -2.82 3.03 -1.87
CA ILE A 83 -2.12 1.73 -1.91
C ILE A 83 -2.72 0.70 -0.94
N GLY A 84 -3.87 1.03 -0.33
CA GLY A 84 -4.54 0.13 0.60
C GLY A 84 -3.61 -0.35 1.72
N SER A 85 -3.75 -1.58 2.12
CA SER A 85 -3.02 -2.16 3.25
C SER A 85 -1.50 -2.22 3.11
N VAL A 86 -0.91 -1.93 1.94
CA VAL A 86 0.54 -1.68 1.84
C VAL A 86 0.95 -0.52 2.75
N SER A 87 0.05 0.42 3.06
CA SER A 87 0.24 1.49 4.06
C SER A 87 0.68 0.98 5.43
N LYS A 88 0.28 -0.25 5.84
CA LYS A 88 0.66 -0.85 7.12
C LYS A 88 2.17 -1.11 7.22
N THR A 89 2.85 -1.29 6.09
CA THR A 89 4.31 -1.41 6.10
C THR A 89 4.97 -0.08 6.51
N VAL A 90 4.32 1.05 6.22
CA VAL A 90 4.77 2.38 6.69
C VAL A 90 4.51 2.54 8.19
N ILE A 91 3.41 1.94 8.72
CA ILE A 91 3.21 1.88 10.20
C ILE A 91 4.36 1.08 10.85
N ALA A 92 4.81 -0.02 10.24
CA ALA A 92 5.92 -0.80 10.76
C ALA A 92 7.18 0.05 10.93
N VAL A 93 7.57 0.81 9.91
CA VAL A 93 8.74 1.70 9.95
C VAL A 93 8.55 2.83 10.98
N ALA A 94 7.36 3.45 11.01
CA ALA A 94 7.05 4.50 11.97
C ALA A 94 7.10 4.00 13.41
N LEU A 95 6.57 2.80 13.68
CA LEU A 95 6.62 2.16 14.99
C LEU A 95 8.06 1.88 15.41
N MET A 96 8.86 1.27 14.53
CA MET A 96 10.26 0.99 14.86
C MET A 96 11.05 2.29 15.10
N LYS A 97 10.75 3.37 14.36
CA LYS A 97 11.31 4.69 14.63
C LYS A 97 10.87 5.23 16.00
N ALA A 98 9.62 5.08 16.37
CA ALA A 98 9.10 5.50 17.68
C ALA A 98 9.76 4.71 18.83
N ILE A 99 10.05 3.41 18.62
CA ILE A 99 10.83 2.59 19.57
C ILE A 99 12.27 3.08 19.67
N GLU A 100 12.94 3.42 18.57
CA GLU A 100 14.28 4.03 18.58
C GLU A 100 14.29 5.37 19.35
N LEU A 101 13.21 6.14 19.26
CA LEU A 101 13.00 7.37 20.01
C LEU A 101 12.60 7.14 21.48
N ARG A 102 12.49 5.87 21.89
CA ARG A 102 12.17 5.44 23.27
C ARG A 102 10.78 5.88 23.75
N TYR A 103 9.82 5.97 22.84
CA TYR A 103 8.46 6.31 23.22
C TYR A 103 7.74 5.14 23.92
N PHE A 104 8.02 3.91 23.50
CA PHE A 104 7.49 2.66 24.04
C PHE A 104 8.31 1.46 23.52
N THR A 105 7.92 0.25 23.92
CA THR A 105 8.45 -1.03 23.40
C THR A 105 7.31 -1.84 22.77
N LEU A 106 7.62 -2.94 22.12
CA LEU A 106 6.59 -3.87 21.62
C LEU A 106 5.76 -4.48 22.76
N GLU A 107 6.31 -4.60 23.97
CA GLU A 107 5.64 -5.18 25.16
C GLU A 107 4.83 -4.14 25.95
N THR A 108 4.81 -2.89 25.53
CA THR A 108 4.02 -1.84 26.19
C THR A 108 2.53 -2.16 26.06
N ASP A 109 1.82 -2.19 27.20
CA ASP A 109 0.36 -2.26 27.25
C ASP A 109 -0.24 -0.99 26.65
N ILE A 110 -1.21 -1.11 25.77
CA ILE A 110 -1.86 0.05 25.15
C ILE A 110 -2.50 0.98 26.18
N ASN A 111 -2.96 0.44 27.29
CA ASN A 111 -3.54 1.19 28.41
C ASN A 111 -2.53 2.07 29.17
N ASP A 112 -1.21 1.82 29.02
CA ASP A 112 -0.18 2.69 29.58
C ASP A 112 0.07 3.94 28.72
N VAL A 113 -0.49 3.98 27.50
CA VAL A 113 -0.31 5.06 26.54
C VAL A 113 -1.60 5.81 26.27
N LEU A 114 -2.73 5.09 26.15
CA LEU A 114 -4.02 5.67 25.79
C LEU A 114 -4.57 6.58 26.90
N PRO A 115 -5.24 7.70 26.55
CA PRO A 115 -5.89 8.59 27.53
C PRO A 115 -7.23 8.05 28.06
N PHE A 116 -7.62 6.85 27.65
CA PHE A 116 -8.82 6.13 28.08
C PHE A 116 -8.52 4.64 28.23
N LYS A 117 -9.32 3.94 29.01
CA LYS A 117 -9.14 2.51 29.23
C LYS A 117 -9.80 1.68 28.14
N VAL A 118 -9.05 0.73 27.59
CA VAL A 118 -9.55 -0.34 26.72
C VAL A 118 -9.69 -1.61 27.51
N THR A 119 -10.85 -2.24 27.44
CA THR A 119 -11.13 -3.52 28.09
C THR A 119 -11.79 -4.45 27.08
N ASN A 120 -11.14 -5.58 26.78
CA ASN A 120 -11.77 -6.64 26.00
C ASN A 120 -12.85 -7.31 26.86
N PRO A 121 -14.15 -7.23 26.50
CA PRO A 121 -15.22 -7.83 27.29
C PRO A 121 -15.17 -9.37 27.33
N ASN A 122 -14.39 -9.99 26.41
CA ASN A 122 -14.17 -11.44 26.37
C ASN A 122 -12.93 -11.88 27.19
N ASP A 123 -12.09 -10.92 27.61
CA ASP A 123 -10.93 -11.11 28.48
C ASP A 123 -10.69 -9.83 29.32
N PRO A 124 -11.54 -9.57 30.35
CA PRO A 124 -11.55 -8.28 31.06
C PRO A 124 -10.26 -7.96 31.85
N ASN A 125 -9.50 -8.99 32.19
CA ASN A 125 -8.24 -8.87 32.94
C ASN A 125 -7.01 -9.00 32.06
N GLY A 126 -7.20 -9.28 30.76
CA GLY A 126 -6.13 -9.44 29.78
C GLY A 126 -5.51 -8.09 29.44
N LYS A 127 -4.25 -8.14 29.00
CA LYS A 127 -3.52 -7.01 28.45
C LYS A 127 -3.47 -7.12 26.93
N ILE A 128 -3.45 -5.99 26.27
CA ILE A 128 -3.19 -5.88 24.84
C ILE A 128 -1.91 -5.09 24.67
N THR A 129 -0.89 -5.70 24.12
CA THR A 129 0.39 -5.03 23.87
C THR A 129 0.48 -4.53 22.42
N ILE A 130 1.44 -3.62 22.19
CA ILE A 130 1.74 -3.13 20.85
C ILE A 130 2.13 -4.29 19.92
N ARG A 131 2.81 -5.33 20.44
CA ARG A 131 3.17 -6.53 19.68
C ARG A 131 1.95 -7.21 19.06
N GLU A 132 0.91 -7.44 19.85
CA GLU A 132 -0.31 -8.12 19.36
C GLU A 132 -1.09 -7.29 18.35
N LEU A 133 -1.00 -5.96 18.41
CA LEU A 133 -1.53 -5.11 17.34
C LEU A 133 -0.78 -5.35 16.03
N THR A 134 0.56 -5.44 16.08
CA THR A 134 1.41 -5.51 14.87
C THR A 134 1.36 -6.85 14.14
N ASN A 135 1.04 -7.94 14.86
CA ASN A 135 0.93 -9.27 14.29
C ASN A 135 -0.52 -9.76 14.16
N HIS A 136 -1.49 -8.86 14.42
CA HIS A 136 -2.93 -9.10 14.31
C HIS A 136 -3.47 -10.18 15.27
N THR A 137 -2.99 -10.19 16.50
CA THR A 137 -3.49 -11.09 17.55
C THR A 137 -4.05 -10.36 18.78
N SER A 138 -4.27 -9.06 18.67
CA SER A 138 -4.73 -8.22 19.80
C SER A 138 -6.14 -8.57 20.33
N GLY A 139 -6.92 -9.31 19.56
CA GLY A 139 -8.33 -9.52 19.85
C GLY A 139 -9.22 -8.33 19.50
N ILE A 140 -8.69 -7.17 19.10
CA ILE A 140 -9.48 -6.11 18.47
C ILE A 140 -9.79 -6.55 17.04
N VAL A 141 -11.04 -6.39 16.60
CA VAL A 141 -11.49 -6.79 15.26
C VAL A 141 -12.12 -5.61 14.52
N ASP A 142 -12.19 -5.70 13.21
CA ASP A 142 -12.91 -4.72 12.39
C ASP A 142 -14.41 -5.05 12.42
N ASN A 143 -15.19 -4.29 13.16
CA ASN A 143 -16.65 -4.37 13.11
C ASN A 143 -17.12 -3.71 11.80
N PRO A 144 -17.67 -4.47 10.83
CA PRO A 144 -18.03 -3.93 9.53
C PRO A 144 -19.12 -2.86 9.60
N GLU A 145 -20.00 -2.91 10.61
CA GLU A 145 -21.05 -1.89 10.82
C GLU A 145 -20.48 -0.52 11.21
N ILE A 146 -19.20 -0.46 11.61
CA ILE A 146 -18.53 0.79 11.97
C ILE A 146 -17.38 1.07 11.01
N TYR A 147 -16.52 0.08 10.73
CA TYR A 147 -15.30 0.32 9.94
C TYR A 147 -15.62 0.82 8.52
N HIS A 148 -16.63 0.25 7.85
CA HIS A 148 -16.99 0.69 6.50
C HIS A 148 -17.56 2.12 6.46
N TYR A 149 -18.03 2.65 7.59
CA TYR A 149 -18.49 4.05 7.67
C TYR A 149 -17.36 5.05 7.93
N SER A 150 -16.14 4.59 8.14
CA SER A 150 -14.97 5.46 8.31
C SER A 150 -14.48 6.10 6.99
N TYR A 151 -15.04 5.72 5.85
CA TYR A 151 -14.71 6.25 4.54
C TYR A 151 -15.43 7.57 4.28
N HIS A 152 -14.65 8.62 3.99
CA HIS A 152 -15.13 9.92 3.55
C HIS A 152 -14.99 10.07 2.05
N PHE A 153 -16.10 10.21 1.34
CA PHE A 153 -16.11 10.38 -0.12
C PHE A 153 -16.09 11.88 -0.49
N TYR A 154 -15.34 12.20 -1.56
CA TYR A 154 -15.21 13.54 -2.13
C TYR A 154 -15.89 13.67 -3.50
N PRO A 155 -17.24 13.59 -3.57
CA PRO A 155 -17.97 13.59 -4.84
C PRO A 155 -17.85 14.91 -5.62
N LYS A 156 -17.49 16.00 -4.95
CA LYS A 156 -17.32 17.33 -5.58
C LYS A 156 -15.94 17.55 -6.19
N LEU A 157 -14.94 16.78 -5.79
CA LEU A 157 -13.57 16.97 -6.26
C LEU A 157 -13.32 16.35 -7.63
N ARG A 158 -14.07 15.30 -8.00
CA ARG A 158 -13.88 14.58 -9.24
C ARG A 158 -15.15 13.83 -9.68
N ALA A 159 -15.32 13.70 -11.01
CA ALA A 159 -16.43 12.94 -11.57
C ALA A 159 -16.36 11.45 -11.18
N TYR A 160 -17.51 10.88 -10.88
CA TYR A 160 -17.71 9.46 -10.57
C TYR A 160 -19.04 9.00 -11.17
N ASP A 161 -19.29 7.69 -11.12
CA ASP A 161 -20.50 7.10 -11.69
C ASP A 161 -21.42 6.56 -10.58
N SER A 162 -22.74 6.81 -10.71
CA SER A 162 -23.75 6.43 -9.69
C SER A 162 -23.78 4.93 -9.40
N VAL A 163 -23.45 4.10 -10.38
CA VAL A 163 -23.34 2.64 -10.20
C VAL A 163 -22.31 2.29 -9.14
N SER A 164 -21.15 2.99 -9.13
CA SER A 164 -20.07 2.74 -8.16
C SER A 164 -20.50 3.13 -6.74
N ILE A 165 -21.19 4.26 -6.56
CA ILE A 165 -21.73 4.66 -5.25
C ILE A 165 -22.79 3.64 -4.76
N ASN A 166 -23.68 3.22 -5.64
CA ASN A 166 -24.70 2.22 -5.28
C ASN A 166 -24.04 0.90 -4.85
N THR A 167 -22.99 0.48 -5.53
CA THR A 167 -22.22 -0.72 -5.17
C THR A 167 -21.55 -0.55 -3.81
N LEU A 168 -20.91 0.59 -3.54
CA LEU A 168 -20.33 0.87 -2.22
C LEU A 168 -21.38 0.81 -1.11
N ASN A 169 -22.53 1.46 -1.31
CA ASN A 169 -23.63 1.44 -0.34
C ASN A 169 -24.14 0.01 -0.07
N GLN A 170 -24.27 -0.84 -1.11
CA GLN A 170 -24.65 -2.24 -0.97
C GLN A 170 -23.60 -3.06 -0.20
N MET A 171 -22.33 -2.72 -0.33
CA MET A 171 -21.23 -3.32 0.42
C MET A 171 -21.11 -2.77 1.86
N GLY A 172 -21.98 -1.85 2.26
CA GLY A 172 -21.98 -1.24 3.59
C GLY A 172 -21.09 -0.03 3.75
N PHE A 173 -20.32 0.38 2.71
CA PHE A 173 -19.54 1.60 2.77
C PHE A 173 -20.42 2.85 2.80
N GLY A 174 -20.01 3.84 3.58
CA GLY A 174 -20.74 5.11 3.61
C GLY A 174 -20.08 6.12 4.54
N ASP A 175 -20.27 7.39 4.23
CA ASP A 175 -19.82 8.52 5.03
C ASP A 175 -20.82 8.81 6.15
N LYS A 176 -20.83 7.96 7.17
CA LYS A 176 -21.77 8.05 8.30
C LYS A 176 -21.12 8.47 9.62
N LEU A 177 -19.82 8.20 9.81
CA LEU A 177 -19.13 8.63 11.01
C LEU A 177 -18.88 10.14 10.97
N ARG A 178 -18.92 10.74 12.16
CA ARG A 178 -18.62 12.16 12.35
C ARG A 178 -17.23 12.41 12.93
N ASP A 179 -16.50 11.33 13.22
CA ASP A 179 -15.13 11.42 13.69
C ASP A 179 -14.23 11.94 12.56
N THR A 180 -13.39 12.89 12.90
CA THR A 180 -12.43 13.50 11.96
C THR A 180 -10.99 13.26 12.35
N THR A 181 -10.76 12.64 13.52
CA THR A 181 -9.42 12.35 14.05
C THR A 181 -9.34 10.93 14.58
N LEU A 182 -8.12 10.38 14.59
CA LEU A 182 -7.86 9.07 15.20
C LEU A 182 -8.29 9.06 16.69
N ALA A 183 -8.04 10.15 17.42
CA ALA A 183 -8.40 10.27 18.83
C ALA A 183 -9.90 10.09 19.07
N GLN A 184 -10.75 10.77 18.28
CA GLN A 184 -12.21 10.65 18.38
C GLN A 184 -12.67 9.24 18.03
N PHE A 185 -12.16 8.69 16.91
CA PHE A 185 -12.53 7.37 16.44
C PHE A 185 -12.18 6.30 17.48
N PHE A 186 -10.94 6.29 18.01
CA PHE A 186 -10.51 5.27 18.98
C PHE A 186 -11.20 5.38 20.33
N PHE A 187 -11.48 6.60 20.79
CA PHE A 187 -12.31 6.76 21.98
C PHE A 187 -13.71 6.16 21.75
N ASN A 188 -14.36 6.49 20.65
CA ASN A 188 -15.71 6.01 20.33
C ASN A 188 -15.76 4.50 20.09
N TYR A 189 -14.71 3.90 19.55
CA TYR A 189 -14.67 2.48 19.20
C TYR A 189 -14.24 1.57 20.36
N LEU A 190 -13.27 1.99 21.17
CA LEU A 190 -12.60 1.13 22.16
C LEU A 190 -12.95 1.47 23.62
N SER A 191 -13.35 2.71 23.92
CA SER A 191 -13.72 3.10 25.27
C SER A 191 -15.11 2.58 25.62
N PRO A 192 -15.34 1.99 26.81
CA PRO A 192 -16.70 1.66 27.29
C PRO A 192 -17.69 2.84 27.30
N GLN A 193 -17.20 4.07 27.27
CA GLN A 193 -18.00 5.30 27.17
C GLN A 193 -18.18 5.77 25.73
N GLY A 194 -17.57 5.11 24.77
CA GLY A 194 -17.59 5.49 23.36
C GLY A 194 -18.89 5.11 22.66
N GLN A 195 -19.27 5.91 21.67
CA GLN A 195 -20.54 5.76 20.94
C GLN A 195 -20.63 4.44 20.16
N TYR A 196 -19.50 3.92 19.66
CA TYR A 196 -19.43 2.70 18.83
C TYR A 196 -18.95 1.49 19.63
N TYR A 197 -18.72 1.63 20.93
CA TYR A 197 -18.28 0.53 21.78
C TYR A 197 -19.28 -0.61 21.76
N SER A 198 -18.79 -1.79 21.44
CA SER A 198 -19.60 -2.99 21.34
C SER A 198 -18.75 -4.24 21.62
N LYS A 199 -19.38 -5.30 22.12
CA LYS A 199 -18.75 -6.61 22.21
C LYS A 199 -18.26 -7.12 20.84
N ALA A 200 -18.95 -6.72 19.75
CA ALA A 200 -18.58 -7.07 18.38
C ALA A 200 -17.28 -6.40 17.88
N ASN A 201 -16.72 -5.44 18.65
CA ASN A 201 -15.41 -4.84 18.34
C ASN A 201 -14.24 -5.71 18.84
N PHE A 202 -14.54 -6.83 19.51
CA PHE A 202 -13.56 -7.73 20.10
C PHE A 202 -13.85 -9.19 19.71
N GLY A 203 -12.80 -9.89 19.33
CA GLY A 203 -12.82 -11.34 19.09
C GLY A 203 -12.83 -12.14 20.37
N GLU A 204 -13.03 -13.45 20.25
CA GLU A 204 -13.04 -14.37 21.40
C GLU A 204 -11.63 -14.66 21.92
N GLY A 205 -11.51 -14.82 23.25
CA GLY A 205 -10.29 -15.23 23.94
C GLY A 205 -9.26 -14.10 24.16
N PRO A 206 -8.15 -14.45 24.83
CA PRO A 206 -7.13 -13.49 25.20
C PRO A 206 -6.32 -13.02 23.97
N ALA A 207 -5.69 -11.85 24.10
CA ALA A 207 -4.71 -11.38 23.14
C ALA A 207 -3.59 -12.42 22.95
N GLY A 208 -3.07 -12.54 21.75
CA GLY A 208 -2.09 -13.55 21.36
C GLY A 208 -2.67 -14.91 20.93
N SER A 209 -3.94 -15.22 21.24
CA SER A 209 -4.52 -16.55 21.01
C SER A 209 -4.99 -16.82 19.60
N THR A 210 -5.42 -15.80 18.88
CA THR A 210 -6.03 -15.93 17.54
C THR A 210 -5.50 -14.86 16.61
N SER A 211 -5.03 -15.26 15.43
CA SER A 211 -4.63 -14.34 14.36
C SER A 211 -5.88 -13.94 13.56
N SER A 212 -6.25 -12.66 13.67
CA SER A 212 -7.36 -12.05 12.93
C SER A 212 -6.90 -10.72 12.35
N TYR A 213 -6.78 -10.65 11.02
CA TYR A 213 -6.36 -9.41 10.37
C TYR A 213 -7.26 -8.25 10.79
N CYS A 214 -6.66 -7.14 11.22
CA CYS A 214 -7.39 -6.02 11.79
C CYS A 214 -6.80 -4.69 11.32
N ASN A 215 -7.62 -3.90 10.60
CA ASN A 215 -7.28 -2.55 10.15
C ASN A 215 -7.28 -1.59 11.34
N ILE A 216 -8.33 -1.64 12.15
CA ILE A 216 -8.49 -0.79 13.34
C ILE A 216 -7.30 -0.96 14.30
N GLY A 217 -6.91 -2.22 14.59
CA GLY A 217 -5.72 -2.49 15.42
C GLY A 217 -4.44 -1.92 14.82
N SER A 218 -4.32 -1.90 13.50
CA SER A 218 -3.16 -1.32 12.80
C SER A 218 -3.14 0.20 12.93
N ALA A 219 -4.27 0.87 12.68
CA ALA A 219 -4.39 2.31 12.83
C ALA A 219 -4.23 2.77 14.31
N LEU A 220 -4.57 1.91 15.27
CA LEU A 220 -4.35 2.19 16.70
C LEU A 220 -2.85 2.38 17.00
N VAL A 221 -1.95 1.60 16.40
CA VAL A 221 -0.50 1.81 16.56
C VAL A 221 -0.09 3.21 16.11
N ALA A 222 -0.65 3.70 15.01
CA ALA A 222 -0.38 5.06 14.54
C ALA A 222 -0.88 6.13 15.54
N TYR A 223 -2.05 5.91 16.14
CA TYR A 223 -2.56 6.81 17.19
C TYR A 223 -1.67 6.79 18.45
N LEU A 224 -1.15 5.64 18.88
CA LEU A 224 -0.18 5.57 19.98
C LEU A 224 1.09 6.39 19.66
N ILE A 225 1.53 6.39 18.40
CA ILE A 225 2.65 7.24 17.93
C ILE A 225 2.28 8.72 18.05
N GLU A 226 1.07 9.13 17.64
CA GLU A 226 0.61 10.53 17.80
C GLU A 226 0.67 10.98 19.25
N ILE A 227 0.12 10.18 20.17
CA ILE A 227 0.10 10.51 21.61
C ILE A 227 1.51 10.74 22.16
N LYS A 228 2.45 9.87 21.83
CA LYS A 228 3.81 9.94 22.40
C LYS A 228 4.71 10.95 21.70
N SER A 229 4.49 11.18 20.41
CA SER A 229 5.32 12.11 19.63
C SER A 229 4.83 13.56 19.67
N GLY A 230 3.54 13.77 19.90
CA GLY A 230 2.89 15.07 19.76
C GLY A 230 2.72 15.55 18.31
N PHE A 231 3.08 14.72 17.31
CA PHE A 231 2.83 14.96 15.90
C PHE A 231 1.57 14.22 15.46
N THR A 232 0.88 14.71 14.41
CA THR A 232 -0.04 13.83 13.68
C THR A 232 0.75 12.67 13.07
N TYR A 233 0.13 11.53 12.84
CA TYR A 233 0.80 10.40 12.20
C TYR A 233 1.28 10.77 10.78
N ALA A 234 0.50 11.57 10.05
CA ALA A 234 0.90 12.11 8.76
C ALA A 234 2.21 12.93 8.85
N ASP A 235 2.31 13.85 9.83
CA ASP A 235 3.52 14.64 10.03
C ASP A 235 4.70 13.82 10.52
N PHE A 236 4.45 12.84 11.39
CA PHE A 236 5.50 11.92 11.86
C PHE A 236 6.10 11.14 10.69
N THR A 237 5.27 10.53 9.85
CA THR A 237 5.74 9.76 8.69
C THR A 237 6.35 10.66 7.62
N ARG A 238 5.80 11.86 7.39
CA ARG A 238 6.41 12.87 6.50
C ARG A 238 7.82 13.21 6.95
N LYS A 239 8.02 13.44 8.26
CA LYS A 239 9.33 13.80 8.83
C LYS A 239 10.35 12.66 8.76
N TYR A 240 9.95 11.44 9.12
CA TYR A 240 10.89 10.35 9.34
C TYR A 240 10.97 9.34 8.19
N ILE A 241 10.03 9.37 7.22
CA ILE A 241 9.96 8.42 6.13
C ILE A 241 9.90 9.11 4.77
N LEU A 242 8.85 9.90 4.50
CA LEU A 242 8.60 10.43 3.15
C LEU A 242 9.67 11.43 2.71
N LYS A 243 9.99 12.44 3.53
CA LYS A 243 11.03 13.44 3.21
C LYS A 243 12.43 12.82 3.10
N PRO A 244 12.92 11.97 4.03
CA PRO A 244 14.21 11.31 3.89
C PRO A 244 14.36 10.51 2.59
N LEU A 245 13.27 9.94 2.08
CA LEU A 245 13.24 9.18 0.82
C LEU A 245 12.92 10.02 -0.41
N LYS A 246 12.59 11.31 -0.25
CA LYS A 246 12.15 12.20 -1.34
C LYS A 246 10.92 11.64 -2.06
N MET A 247 9.93 11.22 -1.29
CA MET A 247 8.64 10.74 -1.77
C MET A 247 7.69 11.95 -1.91
N ASP A 248 7.98 12.80 -2.88
CA ASP A 248 7.32 14.11 -3.03
C ASP A 248 5.90 14.01 -3.63
N HIS A 249 5.54 12.85 -4.19
CA HIS A 249 4.21 12.51 -4.71
C HIS A 249 3.45 11.58 -3.77
N SER A 250 3.66 11.72 -2.46
CA SER A 250 3.04 10.84 -1.46
C SER A 250 2.46 11.65 -0.31
N ASP A 251 1.19 11.40 0.01
CA ASP A 251 0.50 12.02 1.15
C ASP A 251 -0.61 11.12 1.70
N TRP A 252 -1.11 11.46 2.89
CA TRP A 252 -2.18 10.73 3.56
C TRP A 252 -3.57 11.29 3.24
N HIS A 253 -3.67 12.56 2.89
CA HIS A 253 -4.94 13.27 2.72
C HIS A 253 -5.10 13.83 1.32
N ILE A 254 -6.26 13.60 0.71
CA ILE A 254 -6.59 14.08 -0.64
C ILE A 254 -6.56 15.60 -0.76
N PRO A 255 -7.09 16.39 0.19
CA PRO A 255 -7.04 17.84 0.10
C PRO A 255 -5.64 18.45 0.00
N ASP A 256 -4.62 17.73 0.47
CA ASP A 256 -3.23 18.17 0.47
C ASP A 256 -2.48 17.79 -0.81
N MET A 257 -3.14 17.13 -1.77
CA MET A 257 -2.52 16.58 -2.97
C MET A 257 -2.88 17.34 -4.25
N ASP A 258 -1.94 17.36 -5.20
CA ASP A 258 -2.23 17.71 -6.59
C ASP A 258 -2.97 16.56 -7.29
N LEU A 259 -4.27 16.75 -7.54
CA LEU A 259 -5.13 15.75 -8.17
C LEU A 259 -4.85 15.56 -9.67
N LYS A 260 -4.02 16.38 -10.30
CA LYS A 260 -3.72 16.30 -11.74
C LYS A 260 -3.14 14.93 -12.13
N ASN A 261 -2.27 14.38 -11.28
CA ASN A 261 -1.62 13.09 -11.50
C ASN A 261 -2.32 11.92 -10.79
N HIS A 262 -3.44 12.16 -10.12
CA HIS A 262 -4.15 11.10 -9.40
C HIS A 262 -4.98 10.26 -10.38
N ALA A 263 -4.85 8.93 -10.32
CA ALA A 263 -5.65 8.02 -11.14
C ALA A 263 -7.14 8.14 -10.82
N TYR A 264 -8.01 7.88 -11.79
CA TYR A 264 -9.37 7.48 -11.50
C TYR A 264 -9.37 6.05 -10.96
N LEU A 265 -10.18 5.80 -9.95
CA LEU A 265 -10.38 4.49 -9.36
C LEU A 265 -11.64 3.88 -9.97
N TYR A 266 -11.60 2.60 -10.32
CA TYR A 266 -12.65 1.98 -11.12
C TYR A 266 -13.30 0.79 -10.41
N LEU A 267 -14.62 0.69 -10.53
CA LEU A 267 -15.37 -0.52 -10.25
C LEU A 267 -15.17 -1.55 -11.38
N ASP A 268 -15.25 -1.07 -12.61
CA ASP A 268 -15.03 -1.79 -13.87
C ASP A 268 -14.44 -0.83 -14.92
N LEU A 269 -14.33 -1.24 -16.18
CA LEU A 269 -13.74 -0.40 -17.26
C LEU A 269 -14.50 0.91 -17.55
N LYS A 270 -15.72 1.10 -17.02
CA LYS A 270 -16.60 2.24 -17.30
C LYS A 270 -16.94 3.06 -16.08
N ASN A 271 -17.12 2.40 -14.95
CA ASN A 271 -17.70 3.00 -13.76
C ASN A 271 -16.61 3.42 -12.76
N ARG A 272 -16.50 4.73 -12.51
CA ARG A 272 -15.47 5.34 -11.64
C ARG A 272 -16.00 5.50 -10.22
N PHE A 273 -15.16 5.20 -9.24
CA PHE A 273 -15.40 5.57 -7.86
C PHE A 273 -15.14 7.06 -7.60
N PRO A 274 -15.78 7.68 -6.60
CA PRO A 274 -15.34 8.96 -6.06
C PRO A 274 -13.98 8.80 -5.39
N LEU A 275 -13.25 9.90 -5.24
CA LEU A 275 -12.08 9.95 -4.35
C LEU A 275 -12.55 9.81 -2.91
N TYR A 276 -11.70 9.21 -2.06
CA TYR A 276 -12.00 9.01 -0.64
C TYR A 276 -10.76 9.05 0.25
N ASP A 277 -10.99 9.42 1.49
CA ASP A 277 -10.09 9.22 2.63
C ASP A 277 -10.74 8.33 3.67
N LEU A 278 -9.97 7.91 4.66
CA LEU A 278 -10.43 7.17 5.82
C LEU A 278 -10.14 7.96 7.10
N VAL A 279 -11.02 7.89 8.09
CA VAL A 279 -10.70 8.37 9.45
C VAL A 279 -9.50 7.59 9.99
N THR A 280 -9.50 6.28 9.77
CA THR A 280 -8.39 5.38 10.14
C THR A 280 -7.27 5.34 9.09
N TYR A 281 -6.99 6.46 8.44
CA TYR A 281 -6.10 6.57 7.28
C TYR A 281 -4.76 5.83 7.37
N PRO A 282 -4.13 5.61 8.53
CA PRO A 282 -2.86 4.90 8.58
C PRO A 282 -2.94 3.46 8.08
N ASP A 283 -4.10 2.80 8.21
CA ASP A 283 -4.24 1.38 7.87
C ASP A 283 -4.31 1.09 6.36
N GLY A 284 -4.70 2.09 5.54
CA GLY A 284 -4.90 1.90 4.10
C GLY A 284 -4.82 3.16 3.25
N GLY A 285 -4.71 4.33 3.86
CA GLY A 285 -4.98 5.61 3.21
C GLY A 285 -3.78 6.31 2.57
N LEU A 286 -2.56 5.74 2.54
CA LEU A 286 -1.44 6.40 1.85
C LEU A 286 -1.70 6.45 0.34
N LYS A 287 -1.60 7.65 -0.23
CA LYS A 287 -1.59 7.89 -1.66
C LYS A 287 -0.15 8.11 -2.08
N THR A 288 0.28 7.42 -3.13
CA THR A 288 1.66 7.51 -3.60
C THR A 288 1.74 7.12 -5.08
N SER A 289 2.84 7.49 -5.71
CA SER A 289 3.15 7.07 -7.08
C SER A 289 3.98 5.77 -7.07
N PRO A 290 3.96 4.98 -8.17
CA PRO A 290 4.86 3.83 -8.34
C PRO A 290 6.34 4.20 -8.14
N GLU A 291 6.75 5.37 -8.64
CA GLU A 291 8.12 5.87 -8.48
C GLU A 291 8.47 6.06 -7.00
N ASP A 292 7.64 6.77 -6.24
CA ASP A 292 7.88 7.03 -4.81
C ASP A 292 7.84 5.73 -4.00
N LEU A 293 6.87 4.85 -4.29
CA LEU A 293 6.77 3.56 -3.62
C LEU A 293 7.99 2.67 -3.91
N SER A 294 8.61 2.80 -5.09
CA SER A 294 9.85 2.10 -5.40
C SER A 294 11.05 2.61 -4.58
N LYS A 295 11.12 3.92 -4.30
CA LYS A 295 12.14 4.48 -3.39
C LYS A 295 12.00 3.89 -1.99
N TYR A 296 10.76 3.77 -1.51
CA TYR A 296 10.46 3.12 -0.23
C TYR A 296 10.86 1.64 -0.24
N LEU A 297 10.44 0.87 -1.25
CA LEU A 297 10.79 -0.56 -1.38
C LEU A 297 12.30 -0.77 -1.37
N MET A 298 13.03 0.00 -2.18
CA MET A 298 14.50 -0.11 -2.24
C MET A 298 15.18 0.26 -0.92
N ALA A 299 14.64 1.23 -0.19
CA ALA A 299 15.17 1.60 1.12
C ALA A 299 14.95 0.48 2.15
N ILE A 300 13.77 -0.12 2.18
CA ILE A 300 13.44 -1.23 3.07
C ILE A 300 14.28 -2.47 2.76
N ALA A 301 14.37 -2.87 1.50
CA ALA A 301 15.11 -4.07 1.08
C ALA A 301 16.62 -3.98 1.35
N ARG A 302 17.19 -2.77 1.47
CA ARG A 302 18.60 -2.52 1.75
C ARG A 302 18.91 -2.10 3.18
N HIS A 303 17.91 -2.10 4.06
CA HIS A 303 18.04 -1.61 5.44
C HIS A 303 18.62 -0.19 5.50
N ASP A 304 18.00 0.76 4.79
CA ASP A 304 18.52 2.13 4.66
C ASP A 304 18.56 2.84 6.01
N LYS A 305 19.77 3.21 6.43
CA LYS A 305 20.02 3.85 7.73
C LYS A 305 19.40 5.24 7.88
N ARG A 306 18.94 5.85 6.79
CA ARG A 306 18.14 7.08 6.88
C ARG A 306 16.81 6.88 7.60
N LEU A 307 16.26 5.67 7.53
CA LEU A 307 14.99 5.31 8.17
C LEU A 307 15.22 4.70 9.56
N LEU A 308 15.93 3.59 9.65
CA LEU A 308 16.05 2.76 10.84
C LEU A 308 17.48 2.23 11.04
N THR A 309 17.80 1.86 12.27
CA THR A 309 19.00 1.09 12.58
C THR A 309 18.87 -0.36 12.08
N GLU A 310 19.99 -1.06 11.91
CA GLU A 310 19.98 -2.48 11.54
C GLU A 310 19.21 -3.35 12.55
N ALA A 311 19.37 -3.06 13.83
CA ALA A 311 18.64 -3.79 14.89
C ALA A 311 17.12 -3.64 14.75
N SER A 312 16.63 -2.46 14.36
CA SER A 312 15.21 -2.22 14.11
C SER A 312 14.70 -2.98 12.89
N TYR A 313 15.48 -3.04 11.80
CA TYR A 313 15.14 -3.87 10.63
C TYR A 313 15.05 -5.35 11.00
N GLN A 314 16.05 -5.86 11.72
CA GLN A 314 16.05 -7.25 12.19
C GLN A 314 14.82 -7.55 13.06
N ALA A 315 14.48 -6.69 14.02
CA ALA A 315 13.30 -6.85 14.84
C ALA A 315 12.01 -6.82 14.01
N MET A 316 11.92 -5.91 13.02
CA MET A 316 10.76 -5.76 12.14
C MET A 316 10.48 -7.02 11.30
N PHE A 317 11.51 -7.72 10.86
CA PHE A 317 11.42 -8.92 10.02
C PHE A 317 11.61 -10.23 10.80
N THR A 318 11.72 -10.18 12.13
CA THR A 318 11.73 -11.38 12.97
C THR A 318 10.35 -12.03 12.98
N ALA A 319 10.31 -13.35 12.75
CA ALA A 319 9.10 -14.15 12.81
C ALA A 319 8.46 -14.06 14.21
N GLN A 320 7.18 -13.66 14.25
CA GLN A 320 6.47 -13.41 15.50
C GLN A 320 5.87 -14.67 16.14
N PHE A 321 5.70 -15.75 15.37
CA PHE A 321 5.07 -16.97 15.86
C PHE A 321 6.00 -18.15 15.78
N SER A 322 6.04 -18.95 16.87
CA SER A 322 6.74 -20.23 16.90
C SER A 322 5.81 -21.38 16.44
N LYS A 323 6.41 -22.49 16.01
CA LYS A 323 5.63 -23.68 15.62
C LYS A 323 5.04 -24.44 16.82
N GLU A 324 5.63 -24.25 17.99
CA GLU A 324 5.22 -24.93 19.24
C GLU A 324 3.92 -24.36 19.79
N HIS A 325 3.73 -23.05 19.67
CA HIS A 325 2.58 -22.32 20.21
C HIS A 325 2.05 -21.30 19.21
N PRO A 326 1.56 -21.73 18.03
CA PRO A 326 1.00 -20.81 17.05
C PRO A 326 -0.37 -20.30 17.52
N PRO A 327 -0.72 -19.05 17.26
CA PRO A 327 -2.10 -18.60 17.42
C PRO A 327 -3.02 -19.36 16.45
N LYS A 328 -4.30 -19.44 16.80
CA LYS A 328 -5.30 -19.98 15.85
C LYS A 328 -5.31 -19.18 14.55
N ASN A 329 -5.81 -19.77 13.48
CA ASN A 329 -6.03 -19.14 12.16
C ASN A 329 -4.75 -18.66 11.44
N ILE A 330 -3.57 -19.22 11.76
CA ILE A 330 -2.36 -18.99 10.98
C ILE A 330 -1.82 -20.30 10.40
N ASN A 331 -1.38 -20.24 9.15
CA ASN A 331 -0.69 -21.37 8.50
C ASN A 331 0.81 -21.07 8.37
N LEU A 332 1.59 -21.53 9.35
CA LEU A 332 3.04 -21.31 9.40
C LEU A 332 3.82 -22.12 8.34
N THR A 333 3.20 -23.08 7.65
CA THR A 333 3.82 -23.76 6.50
C THR A 333 3.83 -22.89 5.24
N TYR A 334 2.99 -21.85 5.21
CA TYR A 334 2.90 -20.91 4.10
C TYR A 334 3.54 -19.57 4.43
N ARG A 335 3.21 -18.96 5.58
CA ARG A 335 3.74 -17.67 6.01
C ARG A 335 3.76 -17.49 7.52
N ASN A 336 4.69 -16.66 8.00
CA ASN A 336 4.68 -16.08 9.35
C ASN A 336 4.39 -14.58 9.26
N LYS A 337 4.32 -13.90 10.41
CA LYS A 337 4.23 -12.44 10.52
C LYS A 337 5.54 -11.85 11.07
N GLY A 338 5.95 -10.73 10.49
CA GLY A 338 6.80 -9.72 11.13
C GLY A 338 5.95 -8.60 11.71
N ILE A 339 6.54 -7.45 11.95
CA ILE A 339 5.83 -6.24 12.37
C ILE A 339 5.12 -5.65 11.14
N PHE A 340 3.83 -5.94 10.97
CA PHE A 340 3.01 -5.60 9.80
C PHE A 340 3.52 -6.12 8.45
N TRP A 341 4.40 -7.12 8.43
CA TRP A 341 4.89 -7.75 7.21
C TRP A 341 4.50 -9.23 7.15
N ASN A 342 4.23 -9.73 5.97
CA ASN A 342 4.10 -11.15 5.70
C ASN A 342 5.48 -11.73 5.36
N LEU A 343 5.88 -12.77 6.09
CA LEU A 343 7.14 -13.49 5.90
C LEU A 343 6.82 -14.85 5.28
N TYR A 344 6.99 -14.97 3.97
CA TYR A 344 6.68 -16.20 3.24
C TYR A 344 7.84 -17.20 3.32
N THR A 345 7.51 -18.49 3.31
CA THR A 345 8.50 -19.59 3.44
C THR A 345 9.48 -19.69 2.27
N ASN A 346 9.17 -19.05 1.14
CA ASN A 346 10.05 -18.95 -0.04
C ASN A 346 11.06 -17.78 0.01
N GLY A 347 11.23 -17.15 1.17
CA GLY A 347 12.12 -16.00 1.35
C GLY A 347 11.55 -14.65 0.88
N THR A 348 10.31 -14.62 0.42
CA THR A 348 9.62 -13.37 0.10
C THR A 348 9.13 -12.69 1.38
N ILE A 349 9.37 -11.39 1.49
CA ILE A 349 8.74 -10.51 2.49
C ILE A 349 7.92 -9.50 1.73
N GLY A 350 6.64 -9.32 2.12
CA GLY A 350 5.76 -8.41 1.38
C GLY A 350 4.46 -8.11 2.07
N HIS A 351 3.68 -7.26 1.43
CA HIS A 351 2.31 -6.96 1.81
C HIS A 351 1.47 -6.67 0.58
N ASP A 352 0.23 -7.09 0.59
CA ASP A 352 -0.77 -6.73 -0.42
C ASP A 352 -1.67 -5.59 0.09
N GLY A 353 -2.32 -4.90 -0.83
CA GLY A 353 -3.26 -3.83 -0.53
C GLY A 353 -4.48 -3.92 -1.42
N ASP A 354 -5.64 -3.85 -0.78
CA ASP A 354 -6.94 -3.81 -1.44
C ASP A 354 -7.79 -2.71 -0.80
N ASP A 355 -8.56 -2.03 -1.64
CA ASP A 355 -9.53 -1.04 -1.22
C ASP A 355 -10.49 -0.75 -2.40
N PRO A 356 -11.62 -0.04 -2.23
CA PRO A 356 -12.47 0.30 -3.36
C PRO A 356 -11.69 0.93 -4.52
N GLY A 357 -11.70 0.25 -5.66
CA GLY A 357 -11.04 0.72 -6.88
C GLY A 357 -9.52 0.60 -6.93
N ILE A 358 -8.89 -0.18 -6.05
CA ILE A 358 -7.43 -0.40 -6.11
C ILE A 358 -7.03 -1.83 -5.80
N GLY A 359 -5.88 -2.25 -6.35
CA GLY A 359 -5.15 -3.44 -5.96
C GLY A 359 -3.65 -3.13 -5.98
N THR A 360 -2.94 -3.53 -4.95
CA THR A 360 -1.51 -3.24 -4.81
C THR A 360 -0.79 -4.44 -4.21
N PHE A 361 0.47 -4.62 -4.58
CA PHE A 361 1.38 -5.56 -3.94
C PHE A 361 2.78 -4.96 -3.92
N LEU A 362 3.49 -5.17 -2.82
CA LEU A 362 4.88 -4.75 -2.65
C LEU A 362 5.63 -5.87 -1.95
N PHE A 363 6.83 -6.24 -2.46
CA PHE A 363 7.62 -7.31 -1.87
C PHE A 363 9.11 -7.18 -2.20
N PHE A 364 9.93 -7.89 -1.43
CA PHE A 364 11.31 -8.20 -1.77
C PHE A 364 11.66 -9.62 -1.34
N ASN A 365 12.68 -10.18 -1.97
CA ASN A 365 13.20 -11.52 -1.66
C ASN A 365 14.52 -11.39 -0.91
N THR A 366 14.60 -11.98 0.28
CA THR A 366 15.76 -11.89 1.18
C THR A 366 16.97 -12.66 0.67
N THR A 367 16.78 -13.63 -0.22
CA THR A 367 17.85 -14.46 -0.78
C THR A 367 18.54 -13.78 -1.94
N THR A 368 17.77 -13.11 -2.82
CA THR A 368 18.32 -12.49 -4.04
C THR A 368 18.51 -10.99 -3.90
N GLY A 369 17.89 -10.34 -2.91
CA GLY A 369 17.88 -8.88 -2.78
C GLY A 369 16.99 -8.17 -3.81
N LYS A 370 16.30 -8.92 -4.69
CA LYS A 370 15.39 -8.38 -5.69
C LYS A 370 14.02 -8.13 -5.09
N GLY A 371 13.34 -7.11 -5.59
CA GLY A 371 12.00 -6.76 -5.16
C GLY A 371 11.11 -6.33 -6.31
N GLY A 372 9.85 -6.10 -6.02
CA GLY A 372 8.90 -5.61 -7.00
C GLY A 372 7.65 -5.04 -6.36
N LEU A 373 6.93 -4.30 -7.15
CA LEU A 373 5.62 -3.78 -6.81
C LEU A 373 4.73 -3.69 -8.04
N PHE A 374 3.44 -3.74 -7.82
CA PHE A 374 2.47 -3.28 -8.80
C PHE A 374 1.32 -2.50 -8.12
N LEU A 375 0.75 -1.58 -8.89
CA LEU A 375 -0.46 -0.84 -8.55
C LEU A 375 -1.46 -0.98 -9.69
N THR A 376 -2.74 -1.20 -9.35
CA THR A 376 -3.86 -1.16 -10.30
C THR A 376 -4.92 -0.21 -9.79
N ASN A 377 -5.58 0.51 -10.69
CA ASN A 377 -6.69 1.42 -10.36
C ASN A 377 -8.07 0.74 -10.44
N LYS A 378 -8.10 -0.54 -10.16
CA LYS A 378 -9.29 -1.38 -9.98
C LYS A 378 -9.02 -2.43 -8.92
N TYR A 379 -10.02 -2.74 -8.09
CA TYR A 379 -9.94 -3.88 -7.18
C TYR A 379 -9.69 -5.18 -7.95
N LEU A 380 -8.73 -5.96 -7.47
CA LEU A 380 -8.26 -7.19 -8.12
C LEU A 380 -8.44 -8.38 -7.17
N PRO A 381 -9.58 -9.10 -7.24
CA PRO A 381 -9.86 -10.23 -6.36
C PRO A 381 -8.83 -11.35 -6.48
N ASN A 382 -8.32 -11.60 -7.70
CA ASN A 382 -7.30 -12.61 -7.98
C ASN A 382 -6.04 -11.96 -8.53
N LYS A 383 -5.22 -11.40 -7.63
CA LYS A 383 -3.91 -10.84 -8.00
C LYS A 383 -2.81 -11.88 -8.16
N GLN A 384 -3.11 -13.17 -7.88
CA GLN A 384 -2.11 -14.24 -7.82
C GLN A 384 -1.36 -14.41 -9.15
N ALA A 385 -2.03 -14.25 -10.28
CA ALA A 385 -1.41 -14.36 -11.60
C ALA A 385 -0.27 -13.34 -11.80
N ILE A 386 -0.48 -12.08 -11.35
CA ILE A 386 0.55 -11.02 -11.42
C ILE A 386 1.63 -11.29 -10.37
N VAL A 387 1.24 -11.60 -9.14
CA VAL A 387 2.17 -11.90 -8.02
C VAL A 387 3.13 -13.03 -8.40
N ASP A 388 2.62 -14.13 -8.96
CA ASP A 388 3.44 -15.27 -9.38
C ASP A 388 4.48 -14.90 -10.43
N VAL A 389 4.11 -14.08 -11.40
CA VAL A 389 5.05 -13.58 -12.42
C VAL A 389 6.17 -12.80 -11.77
N LEU A 390 5.85 -11.86 -10.88
CA LEU A 390 6.82 -10.98 -10.25
C LEU A 390 7.73 -11.72 -9.25
N VAL A 391 7.15 -12.58 -8.40
CA VAL A 391 7.91 -13.35 -7.41
C VAL A 391 8.84 -14.36 -8.10
N LYS A 392 8.38 -15.02 -9.18
CA LYS A 392 9.24 -15.90 -9.99
C LYS A 392 10.38 -15.12 -10.66
N GLU A 393 10.13 -13.90 -11.13
CA GLU A 393 11.17 -13.04 -11.71
C GLU A 393 12.21 -12.64 -10.65
N ALA A 394 11.77 -12.23 -9.46
CA ALA A 394 12.65 -11.86 -8.36
C ALA A 394 13.48 -13.05 -7.81
N ALA A 395 13.00 -14.28 -7.95
CA ALA A 395 13.71 -15.49 -7.51
C ALA A 395 14.86 -15.93 -8.46
N LYS A 396 14.92 -15.38 -9.68
CA LYS A 396 16.03 -15.67 -10.61
C LYS A 396 17.35 -15.11 -10.05
N LYS A 397 18.41 -15.91 -10.08
CA LYS A 397 19.77 -15.50 -9.69
C LYS A 397 20.42 -14.57 -10.70
#